data_f51975fb5728273f35e0c17b6b985f8e
#
_entry.id   f51975fb5728273f35e0c17b6b985f8e
#
_cell.length_a   1.000
_cell.length_b   1.000
_cell.length_c   1.000
_cell.angle_alpha   90.00
_cell.angle_beta   90.00
_cell.angle_gamma   90.00
#
_symmetry.space_group_name_H-M   'P 1'
#
loop_
_entity.id
_entity.type
_entity.pdbx_description
1 polymer ?
#
loop_
_entity_poly.entity_id
_entity_poly.type
_entity_poly.pdbx_seq_one_letter_code
_entity_poly.pdbx_strand_id
1 'polypeptide(L)'
;MSGTTRRPLRACKTPRQNRSDSTTPNSRYNPFFDSKEAVERNFGFREVKVLEDNIGYLKISEINISAKSLPILFAAMRFVANSKALVIDLQNNGGGGSAVGSVLESFFLPAQTSLLEFKTRNGSSRSDMTVDWLLEPRYEKPLYILVNRHTASAAEAFAFALQKHGRAKIVGQRSAGAAFMNSWYPVNQHLFISVSTGAPTRPGTGETWEGTGIQPDYVVAEGAGLDTVAGLLK
;
A
#
# COMPACT_ATOMS: atom_id res chain seq x y z
N MET A 1 12.08 39.11 61.95
CA MET A 1 12.33 39.36 60.51
C MET A 1 13.08 38.16 59.99
N SER A 2 12.38 37.18 59.38
CA SER A 2 12.95 35.94 58.88
C SER A 2 13.03 36.00 57.37
N GLY A 3 14.23 36.12 56.88
CA GLY A 3 14.50 36.09 55.45
C GLY A 3 14.59 34.70 54.87
N THR A 4 13.62 34.32 54.06
CA THR A 4 13.59 33.02 53.38
C THR A 4 14.38 33.13 52.06
N THR A 5 15.58 32.62 52.05
CA THR A 5 16.43 32.49 50.87
C THR A 5 15.92 31.36 49.98
N ARG A 6 15.33 31.70 48.83
CA ARG A 6 14.96 30.74 47.77
C ARG A 6 16.29 30.26 47.05
N ARG A 7 16.55 29.00 47.10
CA ARG A 7 17.61 28.35 46.24
C ARG A 7 17.12 28.38 44.78
N PRO A 8 17.98 28.75 43.81
CA PRO A 8 17.65 28.64 42.40
C PRO A 8 17.62 27.17 41.97
N LEU A 9 16.59 26.80 41.23
CA LEU A 9 16.46 25.51 40.57
C LEU A 9 17.63 25.31 39.61
N ARG A 10 18.42 24.26 39.83
CA ARG A 10 19.46 23.84 38.87
C ARG A 10 18.77 23.43 37.57
N ALA A 11 19.10 24.11 36.48
CA ALA A 11 18.77 23.72 35.13
C ALA A 11 19.34 22.32 34.86
N CYS A 12 18.44 21.38 34.52
CA CYS A 12 18.81 20.07 34.06
C CYS A 12 19.53 20.24 32.71
N LYS A 13 20.82 19.94 32.69
CA LYS A 13 21.63 19.95 31.45
C LYS A 13 21.12 18.80 30.59
N THR A 14 20.43 19.10 29.51
CA THR A 14 20.17 18.16 28.41
C THR A 14 21.51 17.59 27.93
N PRO A 15 21.62 16.26 27.76
CA PRO A 15 22.80 15.70 27.13
C PRO A 15 22.97 16.31 25.73
N ARG A 16 24.17 16.82 25.44
CA ARG A 16 24.53 17.24 24.07
C ARG A 16 24.32 16.04 23.17
N GLN A 17 23.33 16.11 22.30
CA GLN A 17 23.26 15.25 21.13
C GLN A 17 24.52 15.53 20.30
N ASN A 18 25.42 14.56 20.27
CA ASN A 18 26.45 14.51 19.25
C ASN A 18 25.76 14.54 17.89
N ARG A 19 25.90 15.64 17.19
CA ARG A 19 25.67 15.70 15.73
C ARG A 19 26.79 14.87 15.11
N SER A 20 26.54 13.64 14.87
CA SER A 20 27.31 12.80 13.96
C SER A 20 26.34 12.24 12.93
N ASP A 21 26.65 12.64 11.72
CA ASP A 21 26.26 12.00 10.47
C ASP A 21 24.79 11.91 10.12
N SER A 22 24.39 12.83 9.26
CA SER A 22 23.34 12.62 8.26
C SER A 22 23.75 11.48 7.31
N THR A 23 23.79 10.26 7.80
CA THR A 23 23.63 9.09 6.97
C THR A 23 22.16 9.05 6.59
N THR A 24 21.84 9.44 5.35
CA THR A 24 20.63 9.01 4.68
C THR A 24 20.40 7.53 5.05
N PRO A 25 19.25 7.15 5.62
CA PRO A 25 18.98 5.75 5.92
C PRO A 25 19.23 4.98 4.64
N ASN A 26 20.16 4.04 4.69
CA ASN A 26 20.48 3.19 3.56
C ASN A 26 19.14 2.56 3.14
N SER A 27 18.59 2.98 2.00
CA SER A 27 17.25 2.64 1.51
C SER A 27 17.05 1.14 1.23
N ARG A 28 18.05 0.33 1.60
CA ARG A 28 18.10 -1.11 1.34
C ARG A 28 17.58 -1.99 2.48
N TYR A 29 17.36 -1.46 3.68
CA TYR A 29 16.89 -2.25 4.82
C TYR A 29 15.82 -1.50 5.61
N ASN A 30 14.61 -2.06 5.66
CA ASN A 30 13.54 -1.61 6.52
C ASN A 30 13.17 -2.77 7.47
N PRO A 31 13.40 -2.63 8.79
CA PRO A 31 13.21 -3.72 9.75
C PRO A 31 11.77 -4.24 9.80
N PHE A 32 10.79 -3.46 9.38
CA PHE A 32 9.39 -3.90 9.33
C PHE A 32 9.08 -4.74 8.09
N PHE A 33 9.70 -4.43 6.94
CA PHE A 33 9.37 -5.05 5.66
C PHE A 33 10.46 -5.98 5.11
N ASP A 34 11.67 -5.93 5.68
CA ASP A 34 12.80 -6.80 5.36
C ASP A 34 13.06 -7.84 6.45
N SER A 35 12.13 -7.99 7.39
CA SER A 35 12.25 -8.95 8.48
C SER A 35 12.32 -10.40 7.98
N LYS A 36 12.79 -11.29 8.83
CA LYS A 36 12.76 -12.74 8.54
C LYS A 36 11.35 -13.21 8.23
N GLU A 37 10.36 -12.70 8.95
CA GLU A 37 8.94 -12.99 8.75
C GLU A 37 8.43 -12.52 7.40
N ALA A 38 8.90 -11.38 6.90
CA ALA A 38 8.54 -10.91 5.56
C ALA A 38 9.05 -11.87 4.47
N VAL A 39 10.28 -12.37 4.62
CA VAL A 39 10.86 -13.38 3.72
C VAL A 39 10.07 -14.68 3.79
N GLU A 40 9.78 -15.19 4.99
CA GLU A 40 9.02 -16.44 5.21
C GLU A 40 7.59 -16.35 4.65
N ARG A 41 7.01 -15.15 4.61
CA ARG A 41 5.70 -14.86 4.00
C ARG A 41 5.78 -14.52 2.53
N ASN A 42 6.96 -14.66 1.91
CA ASN A 42 7.19 -14.34 0.51
C ASN A 42 6.77 -12.89 0.16
N PHE A 43 7.05 -11.94 1.08
CA PHE A 43 6.70 -10.52 0.95
C PHE A 43 5.23 -10.27 0.59
N GLY A 44 4.33 -11.09 1.12
CA GLY A 44 2.89 -10.97 0.88
C GLY A 44 2.36 -11.66 -0.37
N PHE A 45 3.19 -12.13 -1.28
CA PHE A 45 2.77 -12.89 -2.46
C PHE A 45 2.47 -14.34 -2.06
N ARG A 46 1.20 -14.67 -1.86
CA ARG A 46 0.77 -15.93 -1.24
C ARG A 46 0.47 -17.01 -2.25
N GLU A 47 -0.06 -16.64 -3.39
CA GLU A 47 -0.52 -17.60 -4.38
C GLU A 47 -0.48 -16.96 -5.76
N VAL A 48 -0.03 -17.72 -6.75
CA VAL A 48 -0.13 -17.38 -8.17
C VAL A 48 -0.51 -18.64 -8.93
N LYS A 49 -1.54 -18.55 -9.76
CA LYS A 49 -2.04 -19.70 -10.55
C LYS A 49 -2.81 -19.24 -11.78
N VAL A 50 -3.03 -20.15 -12.69
CA VAL A 50 -3.99 -20.02 -13.78
C VAL A 50 -5.17 -20.92 -13.45
N LEU A 51 -6.35 -20.33 -13.31
CA LEU A 51 -7.61 -21.01 -13.06
C LEU A 51 -8.19 -21.59 -14.36
N GLU A 52 -9.31 -22.29 -14.25
CA GLU A 52 -10.12 -22.69 -15.42
C GLU A 52 -10.41 -21.47 -16.29
N ASP A 53 -10.71 -21.72 -17.55
CA ASP A 53 -10.94 -20.67 -18.56
C ASP A 53 -9.79 -19.69 -18.75
N ASN A 54 -8.56 -20.08 -18.39
CA ASN A 54 -7.36 -19.27 -18.53
C ASN A 54 -7.45 -17.91 -17.78
N ILE A 55 -7.99 -17.92 -16.57
CA ILE A 55 -8.04 -16.75 -15.68
C ILE A 55 -6.79 -16.78 -14.78
N GLY A 56 -5.94 -15.76 -14.87
CA GLY A 56 -4.83 -15.56 -13.94
C GLY A 56 -5.36 -15.17 -12.56
N TYR A 57 -4.75 -15.70 -11.52
CA TYR A 57 -5.08 -15.37 -10.13
C TYR A 57 -3.81 -15.09 -9.35
N LEU A 58 -3.79 -13.97 -8.64
CA LEU A 58 -2.68 -13.54 -7.80
C LEU A 58 -3.22 -13.08 -6.45
N LYS A 59 -2.87 -13.82 -5.38
CA LYS A 59 -3.22 -13.44 -4.01
C LYS A 59 -2.07 -12.70 -3.34
N ILE A 60 -2.36 -11.47 -2.90
CA ILE A 60 -1.42 -10.61 -2.21
C ILE A 60 -1.99 -10.27 -0.83
N SER A 61 -1.32 -10.70 0.24
CA SER A 61 -1.75 -10.48 1.62
C SER A 61 -1.15 -9.22 2.26
N GLU A 62 -0.17 -8.60 1.60
CA GLU A 62 0.53 -7.39 2.05
C GLU A 62 1.12 -6.67 0.84
N ILE A 63 1.00 -5.35 0.76
CA ILE A 63 1.76 -4.53 -0.19
C ILE A 63 3.10 -4.19 0.45
N ASN A 64 4.10 -5.03 0.20
CA ASN A 64 5.41 -4.84 0.82
C ASN A 64 6.20 -3.72 0.13
N ILE A 65 6.90 -2.86 0.90
CA ILE A 65 7.70 -1.75 0.37
C ILE A 65 9.15 -2.13 0.08
N SER A 66 9.58 -3.33 0.47
CA SER A 66 10.95 -3.75 0.25
C SER A 66 11.21 -4.06 -1.22
N ALA A 67 12.28 -3.49 -1.76
CA ALA A 67 12.75 -3.82 -3.11
C ALA A 67 13.05 -5.31 -3.30
N LYS A 68 13.26 -6.08 -2.22
CA LYS A 68 13.44 -7.53 -2.26
C LYS A 68 12.20 -8.28 -2.73
N SER A 69 11.02 -7.66 -2.65
CA SER A 69 9.77 -8.23 -3.17
C SER A 69 9.64 -8.12 -4.70
N LEU A 70 10.38 -7.23 -5.34
CA LEU A 70 10.27 -6.97 -6.80
C LEU A 70 10.53 -8.21 -7.66
N PRO A 71 11.56 -9.05 -7.43
CA PRO A 71 11.75 -10.27 -8.21
C PRO A 71 10.55 -11.22 -8.16
N ILE A 72 9.86 -11.26 -7.01
CA ILE A 72 8.67 -12.10 -6.82
C ILE A 72 7.48 -11.51 -7.57
N LEU A 73 7.29 -10.20 -7.48
CA LEU A 73 6.29 -9.48 -8.26
C LEU A 73 6.47 -9.74 -9.77
N PHE A 74 7.69 -9.57 -10.30
CA PHE A 74 7.97 -9.81 -11.71
C PHE A 74 7.70 -11.26 -12.11
N ALA A 75 8.12 -12.22 -11.29
CA ALA A 75 7.87 -13.64 -11.56
C ALA A 75 6.37 -13.95 -11.58
N ALA A 76 5.60 -13.42 -10.63
CA ALA A 76 4.14 -13.58 -10.56
C ALA A 76 3.46 -12.99 -11.80
N MET A 77 3.82 -11.77 -12.19
CA MET A 77 3.22 -11.10 -13.36
C MET A 77 3.57 -11.82 -14.67
N ARG A 78 4.81 -12.30 -14.82
CA ARG A 78 5.20 -13.14 -15.98
C ARG A 78 4.43 -14.44 -16.04
N PHE A 79 4.18 -15.08 -14.88
CA PHE A 79 3.41 -16.33 -14.81
C PHE A 79 1.99 -16.16 -15.36
N VAL A 80 1.32 -15.05 -15.04
CA VAL A 80 -0.06 -14.79 -15.47
C VAL A 80 -0.17 -13.98 -16.77
N ALA A 81 0.95 -13.63 -17.40
CA ALA A 81 0.97 -12.72 -18.56
C ALA A 81 0.08 -13.16 -19.73
N ASN A 82 -0.07 -14.48 -19.92
CA ASN A 82 -0.86 -15.05 -21.02
C ASN A 82 -2.33 -15.33 -20.67
N SER A 83 -2.75 -15.08 -19.42
CA SER A 83 -4.14 -15.25 -19.02
C SER A 83 -5.06 -14.31 -19.79
N LYS A 84 -6.30 -14.76 -20.08
CA LYS A 84 -7.30 -13.91 -20.79
C LYS A 84 -7.88 -12.79 -19.90
N ALA A 85 -7.84 -12.99 -18.57
CA ALA A 85 -8.20 -12.02 -17.54
C ALA A 85 -7.32 -12.26 -16.30
N LEU A 86 -7.17 -11.27 -15.44
CA LEU A 86 -6.42 -11.39 -14.19
C LEU A 86 -7.30 -10.98 -13.01
N VAL A 87 -7.26 -11.80 -11.96
CA VAL A 87 -7.84 -11.50 -10.65
C VAL A 87 -6.71 -11.26 -9.66
N ILE A 88 -6.68 -10.08 -9.06
CA ILE A 88 -5.81 -9.77 -7.92
C ILE A 88 -6.66 -9.83 -6.66
N ASP A 89 -6.35 -10.80 -5.78
CA ASP A 89 -7.08 -10.99 -4.52
C ASP A 89 -6.36 -10.23 -3.39
N LEU A 90 -6.99 -9.15 -2.94
CA LEU A 90 -6.58 -8.31 -1.81
C LEU A 90 -7.46 -8.54 -0.58
N GLN A 91 -8.30 -9.56 -0.55
CA GLN A 91 -9.10 -9.90 0.62
C GLN A 91 -8.18 -10.21 1.80
N ASN A 92 -8.47 -9.58 2.95
CA ASN A 92 -7.68 -9.64 4.18
C ASN A 92 -6.25 -9.05 4.05
N ASN A 93 -6.00 -8.21 3.06
CA ASN A 93 -4.75 -7.46 2.94
C ASN A 93 -4.86 -6.15 3.73
N GLY A 94 -4.15 -6.06 4.86
CA GLY A 94 -4.14 -4.89 5.75
C GLY A 94 -3.32 -3.70 5.23
N GLY A 95 -2.75 -3.79 4.04
CA GLY A 95 -1.95 -2.72 3.45
C GLY A 95 -0.45 -3.00 3.47
N GLY A 96 0.34 -2.01 3.88
CA GLY A 96 1.81 -2.05 3.88
C GLY A 96 2.40 -0.71 3.44
N GLY A 97 3.06 -0.67 2.30
CA GLY A 97 3.68 0.55 1.78
C GLY A 97 3.36 0.85 0.32
N SER A 98 3.60 2.09 -0.08
CA SER A 98 3.24 2.58 -1.42
C SER A 98 4.33 2.37 -2.48
N ALA A 99 5.60 2.23 -2.12
CA ALA A 99 6.69 2.21 -3.10
C ALA A 99 6.62 1.03 -4.08
N VAL A 100 6.34 -0.18 -3.58
CA VAL A 100 6.13 -1.37 -4.44
C VAL A 100 4.75 -1.34 -5.09
N GLY A 101 3.77 -0.67 -4.47
CA GLY A 101 2.46 -0.40 -5.06
C GLY A 101 2.58 0.27 -6.42
N SER A 102 3.34 1.37 -6.51
CA SER A 102 3.55 2.09 -7.78
C SER A 102 4.17 1.22 -8.88
N VAL A 103 5.06 0.30 -8.52
CA VAL A 103 5.62 -0.68 -9.48
C VAL A 103 4.55 -1.69 -9.92
N LEU A 104 3.75 -2.20 -8.97
CA LEU A 104 2.65 -3.11 -9.30
C LEU A 104 1.61 -2.42 -10.20
N GLU A 105 1.25 -1.18 -9.92
CA GLU A 105 0.33 -0.38 -10.74
C GLU A 105 0.87 -0.12 -12.14
N SER A 106 2.19 -0.04 -12.31
CA SER A 106 2.84 0.16 -13.61
C SER A 106 2.69 -1.02 -14.58
N PHE A 107 2.34 -2.20 -14.08
CA PHE A 107 1.94 -3.31 -14.95
C PHE A 107 0.57 -3.10 -15.62
N PHE A 108 -0.21 -2.14 -15.16
CA PHE A 108 -1.60 -1.94 -15.61
C PHE A 108 -1.86 -0.56 -16.21
N LEU A 109 -1.03 0.44 -15.91
CA LEU A 109 -1.19 1.82 -16.34
C LEU A 109 0.05 2.30 -17.11
N PRO A 110 -0.09 3.27 -18.02
CA PRO A 110 1.05 3.89 -18.70
C PRO A 110 2.08 4.45 -17.72
N ALA A 111 3.34 4.52 -18.15
CA ALA A 111 4.40 5.17 -17.36
C ALA A 111 4.04 6.63 -17.04
N GLN A 112 4.52 7.10 -15.89
CA GLN A 112 4.30 8.47 -15.39
C GLN A 112 2.80 8.86 -15.26
N THR A 113 1.91 7.86 -15.10
CA THR A 113 0.52 8.10 -14.74
C THR A 113 0.44 8.52 -13.27
N SER A 114 -0.19 9.65 -12.99
CA SER A 114 -0.40 10.13 -11.62
C SER A 114 -1.43 9.24 -10.92
N LEU A 115 -1.04 8.62 -9.80
CA LEU A 115 -1.84 7.66 -9.05
C LEU A 115 -2.58 8.34 -7.91
N LEU A 116 -1.82 8.92 -6.96
CA LEU A 116 -2.32 9.56 -5.77
C LEU A 116 -1.51 10.83 -5.46
N GLU A 117 -2.16 11.80 -4.87
CA GLU A 117 -1.55 12.99 -4.28
C GLU A 117 -1.66 12.88 -2.75
N PHE A 118 -0.52 12.97 -2.06
CA PHE A 118 -0.46 12.94 -0.61
C PHE A 118 -0.30 14.34 -0.06
N LYS A 119 -1.27 14.81 0.70
CA LYS A 119 -1.25 16.10 1.37
C LYS A 119 -0.90 15.94 2.83
N THR A 120 0.03 16.76 3.31
CA THR A 120 0.43 16.81 4.71
C THR A 120 -0.09 18.06 5.38
N ARG A 121 -0.13 18.06 6.71
CA ARG A 121 -0.62 19.20 7.50
C ARG A 121 0.18 20.50 7.27
N ASN A 122 1.45 20.41 6.97
CA ASN A 122 2.32 21.57 6.70
C ASN A 122 2.19 22.10 5.27
N GLY A 123 1.25 21.59 4.48
CA GLY A 123 1.00 22.02 3.10
C GLY A 123 1.93 21.41 2.06
N SER A 124 2.88 20.55 2.44
CA SER A 124 3.67 19.82 1.45
C SER A 124 2.80 18.75 0.78
N SER A 125 3.01 18.57 -0.51
CA SER A 125 2.36 17.52 -1.29
C SER A 125 3.42 16.64 -1.96
N ARG A 126 3.09 15.36 -2.11
CA ARG A 126 3.87 14.39 -2.89
C ARG A 126 2.90 13.65 -3.80
N SER A 127 3.27 13.48 -5.05
CA SER A 127 2.51 12.66 -5.99
C SER A 127 3.19 11.30 -6.16
N ASP A 128 2.43 10.23 -6.03
CA ASP A 128 2.87 8.91 -6.46
C ASP A 128 2.46 8.74 -7.92
N MET A 129 3.38 8.16 -8.69
CA MET A 129 3.21 7.94 -10.12
C MET A 129 3.67 6.53 -10.46
N THR A 130 3.13 5.99 -11.55
CA THR A 130 3.69 4.78 -12.16
C THR A 130 5.13 5.02 -12.57
N VAL A 131 5.96 3.97 -12.47
CA VAL A 131 7.39 4.06 -12.80
C VAL A 131 7.60 4.06 -14.32
N ASP A 132 8.68 4.68 -14.76
CA ASP A 132 9.07 4.78 -16.18
C ASP A 132 10.15 3.75 -16.59
N TRP A 133 10.76 3.10 -15.61
CA TRP A 133 11.83 2.12 -15.81
C TRP A 133 11.35 0.67 -15.98
N LEU A 134 10.03 0.40 -15.87
CA LEU A 134 9.47 -0.93 -16.04
C LEU A 134 9.55 -1.33 -17.52
N LEU A 135 10.39 -2.32 -17.83
CA LEU A 135 10.57 -2.86 -19.19
C LEU A 135 9.60 -4.01 -19.52
N GLU A 136 8.88 -4.52 -18.52
CA GLU A 136 7.90 -5.59 -18.72
C GLU A 136 6.68 -5.09 -19.50
N PRO A 137 6.12 -5.91 -20.41
CA PRO A 137 4.86 -5.56 -21.06
C PRO A 137 3.73 -5.33 -20.07
N ARG A 138 2.94 -4.29 -20.29
CA ARG A 138 1.73 -4.05 -19.49
C ARG A 138 0.70 -5.13 -19.74
N TYR A 139 0.00 -5.49 -18.68
CA TYR A 139 -1.14 -6.39 -18.77
C TYR A 139 -2.39 -5.58 -19.15
N GLU A 140 -2.82 -5.66 -20.40
CA GLU A 140 -3.92 -4.82 -20.95
C GLU A 140 -5.27 -5.52 -20.95
N LYS A 141 -5.31 -6.82 -20.65
CA LYS A 141 -6.55 -7.62 -20.63
C LYS A 141 -7.41 -7.29 -19.40
N PRO A 142 -8.66 -7.77 -19.30
CA PRO A 142 -9.54 -7.50 -18.18
C PRO A 142 -8.90 -7.76 -16.82
N LEU A 143 -9.06 -6.81 -15.90
CA LEU A 143 -8.50 -6.86 -14.54
C LEU A 143 -9.61 -6.71 -13.51
N TYR A 144 -9.66 -7.63 -12.58
CA TYR A 144 -10.57 -7.64 -11.44
C TYR A 144 -9.76 -7.63 -10.15
N ILE A 145 -10.23 -6.88 -9.14
CA ILE A 145 -9.61 -6.83 -7.82
C ILE A 145 -10.64 -7.26 -6.79
N LEU A 146 -10.33 -8.34 -6.05
CA LEU A 146 -11.18 -8.79 -4.96
C LEU A 146 -10.82 -8.06 -3.68
N VAL A 147 -11.82 -7.46 -3.04
CA VAL A 147 -11.68 -6.75 -1.77
C VAL A 147 -12.72 -7.21 -0.75
N ASN A 148 -12.44 -7.04 0.53
CA ASN A 148 -13.39 -7.25 1.60
C ASN A 148 -13.21 -6.19 2.70
N ARG A 149 -14.01 -6.24 3.76
CA ARG A 149 -13.97 -5.30 4.90
C ARG A 149 -12.61 -5.20 5.60
N HIS A 150 -11.71 -6.15 5.40
CA HIS A 150 -10.36 -6.20 5.96
C HIS A 150 -9.27 -5.75 4.97
N THR A 151 -9.65 -5.43 3.74
CA THR A 151 -8.75 -4.77 2.78
C THR A 151 -8.55 -3.34 3.24
N ALA A 152 -7.30 -2.92 3.50
CA ALA A 152 -7.00 -1.63 4.12
C ALA A 152 -5.76 -0.94 3.55
N SER A 153 -5.64 0.38 3.77
CA SER A 153 -4.43 1.18 3.58
C SER A 153 -3.84 1.06 2.16
N ALA A 154 -2.59 0.64 1.99
CA ALA A 154 -1.92 0.52 0.70
C ALA A 154 -2.65 -0.45 -0.27
N ALA A 155 -3.35 -1.46 0.22
CA ALA A 155 -4.18 -2.33 -0.61
C ALA A 155 -5.41 -1.59 -1.16
N GLU A 156 -6.00 -0.71 -0.35
CA GLU A 156 -7.06 0.19 -0.81
C GLU A 156 -6.51 1.22 -1.81
N ALA A 157 -5.33 1.78 -1.55
CA ALA A 157 -4.68 2.74 -2.45
C ALA A 157 -4.52 2.16 -3.86
N PHE A 158 -4.02 0.93 -3.95
CA PHE A 158 -3.89 0.19 -5.21
C PHE A 158 -5.25 -0.02 -5.90
N ALA A 159 -6.24 -0.53 -5.17
CA ALA A 159 -7.58 -0.75 -5.72
C ALA A 159 -8.24 0.56 -6.17
N PHE A 160 -8.13 1.62 -5.35
CA PHE A 160 -8.67 2.94 -5.64
C PHE A 160 -8.05 3.53 -6.90
N ALA A 161 -6.72 3.56 -6.99
CA ALA A 161 -6.03 4.12 -8.15
C ALA A 161 -6.49 3.42 -9.44
N LEU A 162 -6.49 2.10 -9.50
CA LEU A 162 -6.89 1.36 -10.69
C LEU A 162 -8.38 1.48 -11.01
N GLN A 163 -9.26 1.54 -10.01
CA GLN A 163 -10.68 1.79 -10.20
C GLN A 163 -10.93 3.18 -10.77
N LYS A 164 -10.29 4.22 -10.22
CA LYS A 164 -10.47 5.61 -10.63
C LYS A 164 -9.88 5.91 -12.02
N HIS A 165 -8.91 5.13 -12.45
CA HIS A 165 -8.43 5.14 -13.84
C HIS A 165 -9.28 4.28 -14.79
N GLY A 166 -10.34 3.64 -14.32
CA GLY A 166 -11.19 2.75 -15.11
C GLY A 166 -10.49 1.47 -15.58
N ARG A 167 -9.32 1.16 -14.97
CA ARG A 167 -8.48 0.04 -15.40
C ARG A 167 -8.90 -1.29 -14.80
N ALA A 168 -9.44 -1.28 -13.59
CA ALA A 168 -9.88 -2.49 -12.90
C ALA A 168 -11.34 -2.38 -12.46
N LYS A 169 -12.02 -3.54 -12.37
CA LYS A 169 -13.30 -3.69 -11.70
C LYS A 169 -13.10 -4.26 -10.32
N ILE A 170 -13.72 -3.65 -9.33
CA ILE A 170 -13.65 -4.07 -7.94
C ILE A 170 -14.82 -4.99 -7.65
N VAL A 171 -14.53 -6.16 -7.07
CA VAL A 171 -15.52 -7.20 -6.75
C VAL A 171 -15.39 -7.56 -5.27
N GLY A 172 -16.49 -7.67 -4.57
CA GLY A 172 -16.49 -8.07 -3.16
C GLY A 172 -17.33 -7.21 -2.25
N GLN A 173 -16.80 -6.88 -1.09
CA GLN A 173 -17.43 -6.04 -0.09
C GLN A 173 -16.70 -4.70 0.04
N ARG A 174 -17.36 -3.69 0.56
CA ARG A 174 -16.74 -2.41 0.91
C ARG A 174 -15.50 -2.64 1.79
N SER A 175 -14.39 -1.97 1.46
CA SER A 175 -13.14 -2.07 2.21
C SER A 175 -13.15 -1.30 3.54
N ALA A 176 -12.05 -1.31 4.28
CA ALA A 176 -11.95 -0.75 5.62
C ALA A 176 -12.11 0.78 5.69
N GLY A 177 -11.66 1.51 4.69
CA GLY A 177 -11.69 2.98 4.70
C GLY A 177 -10.53 3.60 5.48
N ALA A 178 -9.36 2.98 5.45
CA ALA A 178 -8.16 3.41 6.17
C ALA A 178 -7.16 4.05 5.20
N ALA A 179 -7.44 5.28 4.76
CA ALA A 179 -6.60 5.96 3.78
C ALA A 179 -5.40 6.68 4.40
N PHE A 180 -5.52 7.23 5.60
CA PHE A 180 -4.50 8.09 6.16
C PHE A 180 -3.16 7.40 6.36
N MET A 181 -2.10 8.05 5.89
CA MET A 181 -0.73 7.64 6.14
C MET A 181 -0.36 7.91 7.59
N ASN A 182 0.31 6.95 8.22
CA ASN A 182 0.76 7.05 9.59
C ASN A 182 2.29 7.22 9.67
N SER A 183 2.72 8.05 10.61
CA SER A 183 4.10 8.10 11.08
C SER A 183 4.17 7.54 12.49
N TRP A 184 5.23 6.78 12.77
CA TRP A 184 5.44 6.13 14.05
C TRP A 184 6.46 6.90 14.86
N TYR A 185 6.10 7.31 16.06
CA TYR A 185 6.96 8.08 16.96
C TYR A 185 7.26 7.24 18.20
N PRO A 186 8.54 6.98 18.52
CA PRO A 186 8.90 6.24 19.73
C PRO A 186 8.58 7.09 20.96
N VAL A 187 7.87 6.50 21.93
CA VAL A 187 7.62 7.07 23.25
C VAL A 187 8.71 6.60 24.23
N ASN A 188 9.07 5.31 24.16
CA ASN A 188 10.15 4.70 24.89
C ASN A 188 10.64 3.44 24.13
N GLN A 189 11.44 2.60 24.78
CA GLN A 189 11.99 1.37 24.14
C GLN A 189 10.94 0.33 23.73
N HIS A 190 9.71 0.43 24.27
CA HIS A 190 8.65 -0.56 24.07
C HIS A 190 7.37 0.00 23.48
N LEU A 191 7.22 1.33 23.41
CA LEU A 191 5.98 2.00 23.01
C LEU A 191 6.24 2.97 21.87
N PHE A 192 5.33 2.94 20.90
CA PHE A 192 5.27 3.88 19.79
C PHE A 192 3.86 4.47 19.69
N ILE A 193 3.77 5.72 19.28
CA ILE A 193 2.51 6.35 18.89
C ILE A 193 2.46 6.39 17.38
N SER A 194 1.35 5.90 16.81
CA SER A 194 1.01 6.07 15.40
C SER A 194 0.15 7.31 15.23
N VAL A 195 0.59 8.23 14.40
CA VAL A 195 -0.09 9.49 14.14
C VAL A 195 -0.34 9.62 12.65
N SER A 196 -1.58 9.95 12.27
CA SER A 196 -1.91 10.25 10.87
C SER A 196 -1.24 11.56 10.44
N THR A 197 -0.37 11.48 9.45
CA THR A 197 0.47 12.61 8.99
C THR A 197 0.26 12.99 7.54
N GLY A 198 -0.47 12.19 6.77
CA GLY A 198 -0.74 12.45 5.37
C GLY A 198 -2.09 11.88 4.93
N ALA A 199 -2.72 12.54 4.00
CA ALA A 199 -3.98 12.14 3.40
C ALA A 199 -3.79 11.88 1.90
N PRO A 200 -3.93 10.64 1.42
CA PRO A 200 -3.95 10.34 0.00
C PRO A 200 -5.28 10.79 -0.61
N THR A 201 -5.19 11.40 -1.77
CA THR A 201 -6.35 11.84 -2.55
C THR A 201 -6.14 11.55 -4.03
N ARG A 202 -7.23 11.46 -4.77
CA ARG A 202 -7.19 11.44 -6.22
C ARG A 202 -6.69 12.78 -6.74
N PRO A 203 -5.69 12.80 -7.63
CA PRO A 203 -5.17 14.02 -8.22
C PRO A 203 -6.27 14.85 -8.89
N GLY A 204 -6.22 16.16 -8.68
CA GLY A 204 -7.15 17.11 -9.29
C GLY A 204 -8.56 17.17 -8.70
N THR A 205 -9.03 16.12 -7.99
CA THR A 205 -10.39 16.09 -7.42
C THR A 205 -10.41 16.16 -5.90
N GLY A 206 -9.34 15.73 -5.24
CA GLY A 206 -9.28 15.61 -3.78
C GLY A 206 -10.11 14.46 -3.20
N GLU A 207 -10.69 13.60 -4.04
CA GLU A 207 -11.45 12.43 -3.63
C GLU A 207 -10.55 11.46 -2.86
N THR A 208 -11.06 10.90 -1.77
CA THR A 208 -10.39 9.92 -0.91
C THR A 208 -11.36 8.83 -0.48
N TRP A 209 -10.83 7.72 0.01
CA TRP A 209 -11.64 6.63 0.58
C TRP A 209 -11.63 6.60 2.11
N GLU A 210 -11.04 7.62 2.77
CA GLU A 210 -11.01 7.69 4.23
C GLU A 210 -12.41 7.61 4.83
N GLY A 211 -12.60 6.70 5.80
CA GLY A 211 -13.86 6.43 6.47
C GLY A 211 -14.97 5.81 5.61
N THR A 212 -14.87 5.92 4.28
CA THR A 212 -15.90 5.41 3.34
C THR A 212 -15.57 4.06 2.72
N GLY A 213 -14.29 3.70 2.65
CA GLY A 213 -13.79 2.51 1.96
C GLY A 213 -13.98 2.56 0.44
N ILE A 214 -13.34 1.62 -0.23
CA ILE A 214 -13.53 1.39 -1.66
C ILE A 214 -14.90 0.73 -1.86
N GLN A 215 -15.71 1.33 -2.70
CA GLN A 215 -17.01 0.75 -3.08
C GLN A 215 -16.80 -0.21 -4.25
N PRO A 216 -17.18 -1.49 -4.13
CA PRO A 216 -17.08 -2.43 -5.24
C PRO A 216 -17.97 -2.04 -6.42
N ASP A 217 -17.51 -2.32 -7.64
CA ASP A 217 -18.36 -2.28 -8.84
C ASP A 217 -19.40 -3.42 -8.81
N TYR A 218 -19.01 -4.55 -8.22
CA TYR A 218 -19.87 -5.73 -8.02
C TYR A 218 -19.86 -6.15 -6.56
N VAL A 219 -20.94 -5.84 -5.86
CA VAL A 219 -21.13 -6.23 -4.46
C VAL A 219 -21.53 -7.70 -4.39
N VAL A 220 -20.74 -8.53 -3.70
CA VAL A 220 -21.00 -9.97 -3.58
C VAL A 220 -20.78 -10.45 -2.16
N ALA A 221 -21.36 -11.60 -1.83
CA ALA A 221 -21.13 -12.25 -0.55
C ALA A 221 -19.67 -12.69 -0.41
N GLU A 222 -19.23 -12.89 0.83
CA GLU A 222 -17.89 -13.42 1.11
C GLU A 222 -17.72 -14.80 0.43
N GLY A 223 -16.60 -15.00 -0.25
CA GLY A 223 -16.28 -16.22 -1.00
C GLY A 223 -16.82 -16.26 -2.44
N ALA A 224 -17.81 -15.43 -2.81
CA ALA A 224 -18.41 -15.49 -4.15
C ALA A 224 -17.64 -14.68 -5.24
N GLY A 225 -16.53 -14.03 -4.88
CA GLY A 225 -15.84 -13.12 -5.79
C GLY A 225 -15.30 -13.78 -7.05
N LEU A 226 -14.66 -14.94 -6.93
CA LEU A 226 -14.09 -15.66 -8.09
C LEU A 226 -15.19 -16.19 -9.03
N ASP A 227 -16.27 -16.76 -8.49
CA ASP A 227 -17.38 -17.25 -9.29
C ASP A 227 -18.07 -16.10 -10.04
N THR A 228 -18.19 -14.94 -9.39
CA THR A 228 -18.73 -13.74 -10.04
C THR A 228 -17.84 -13.32 -11.20
N VAL A 229 -16.50 -13.25 -11.02
CA VAL A 229 -15.59 -12.90 -12.11
C VAL A 229 -15.66 -13.92 -13.25
N ALA A 230 -15.69 -15.23 -12.93
CA ALA A 230 -15.84 -16.26 -13.93
C ALA A 230 -17.15 -16.10 -14.74
N GLY A 231 -18.25 -15.71 -14.07
CA GLY A 231 -19.52 -15.42 -14.73
C GLY A 231 -19.48 -14.18 -15.64
N LEU A 232 -18.73 -13.14 -15.28
CA LEU A 232 -18.58 -11.91 -16.09
C LEU A 232 -17.71 -12.10 -17.35
N LEU A 233 -16.94 -13.19 -17.42
CA LEU A 233 -16.02 -13.50 -18.53
C LEU A 233 -16.61 -14.49 -19.56
N LYS A 234 -17.81 -14.99 -19.32
CA LYS A 234 -18.58 -15.84 -20.23
C LYS A 234 -19.41 -15.00 -21.19
#